data_5657008e1de462c47beb0eed913b1174
#
_entry.id   5657008e1de462c47beb0eed913b1174
#
_cell.length_a   1.000
_cell.length_b   1.000
_cell.length_c   1.000
_cell.angle_alpha   90.00
_cell.angle_beta   90.00
_cell.angle_gamma   90.00
#
_symmetry.space_group_name_H-M   'P 1'
#
loop_
_entity.id
_entity.type
_entity.pdbx_description
1 polymer ?
#
loop_
_entity_poly.entity_id
_entity_poly.type
_entity_poly.pdbx_seq_one_letter_code
_entity_poly.pdbx_strand_id
1 'polypeptide(L)'
;MRSLLLTVMMLCACLFTPGCTGEDEEVVCEDTTTLTQYEVYECGFESGVLSSGYTQLSIEMTSTGDSSVHILTFDADQYDTWMNCGENFANEGLSEVYSTGASIEGEIDYDNFYVVFDHPMSCEEEDASTPVAEISFKVVAK
;
A
#
# COMPACT_ATOMS: atom_id res chain seq x y z
N MET A 1 48.62 4.00 21.93
CA MET A 1 47.47 4.91 22.07
C MET A 1 46.63 5.11 20.79
N ARG A 2 47.26 5.21 19.61
CA ARG A 2 46.52 5.36 18.35
C ARG A 2 45.64 4.13 17.98
N SER A 3 46.05 2.91 18.35
CA SER A 3 45.32 1.69 18.05
C SER A 3 44.06 1.52 18.90
N LEU A 4 44.09 2.01 20.15
CA LEU A 4 42.96 1.92 21.08
C LEU A 4 41.79 2.86 20.68
N LEU A 5 42.14 4.03 20.11
CA LEU A 5 41.18 5.02 19.65
C LEU A 5 40.41 4.54 18.41
N LEU A 6 41.11 3.84 17.51
CA LEU A 6 40.49 3.23 16.31
C LEU A 6 39.54 2.10 16.64
N THR A 7 39.87 1.29 17.67
CA THR A 7 39.02 0.18 18.10
C THR A 7 37.75 0.67 18.79
N VAL A 8 37.85 1.74 19.59
CA VAL A 8 36.70 2.36 20.23
C VAL A 8 35.78 3.06 19.23
N MET A 9 36.35 3.69 18.18
CA MET A 9 35.57 4.30 17.11
C MET A 9 34.82 3.25 16.25
N MET A 10 35.46 2.09 16.01
CA MET A 10 34.80 1.00 15.26
C MET A 10 33.69 0.30 16.07
N LEU A 11 33.82 0.22 17.39
CA LEU A 11 32.76 -0.32 18.27
C LEU A 11 31.56 0.64 18.39
N CYS A 12 31.78 1.96 18.34
CA CYS A 12 30.67 2.92 18.35
C CYS A 12 29.90 2.97 17.03
N ALA A 13 30.54 2.63 15.90
CA ALA A 13 29.87 2.62 14.59
C ALA A 13 28.84 1.48 14.46
N CYS A 14 28.99 0.40 15.23
CA CYS A 14 28.02 -0.71 15.24
C CYS A 14 26.76 -0.45 16.07
N LEU A 15 26.73 0.62 16.88
CA LEU A 15 25.58 0.95 17.72
C LEU A 15 24.52 1.85 17.04
N PHE A 16 24.81 2.32 15.81
CA PHE A 16 23.93 3.19 15.04
C PHE A 16 23.51 2.60 13.69
N THR A 17 23.59 1.28 13.52
CA THR A 17 22.92 0.67 12.37
C THR A 17 21.42 0.58 12.66
N PRO A 18 20.55 1.33 11.96
CA PRO A 18 19.12 1.12 12.01
C PRO A 18 18.84 -0.21 11.31
N GLY A 19 18.73 -1.28 12.06
CA GLY A 19 18.56 -2.59 11.45
C GLY A 19 18.38 -3.74 12.44
N CYS A 20 18.49 -3.50 13.75
CA CYS A 20 18.36 -4.54 14.77
C CYS A 20 17.09 -4.47 15.61
N THR A 21 16.10 -3.68 15.24
CA THR A 21 14.74 -3.74 15.79
C THR A 21 13.83 -4.33 14.73
N GLY A 22 14.01 -5.65 14.44
CA GLY A 22 13.37 -6.33 13.35
C GLY A 22 11.93 -6.70 13.68
N GLU A 23 10.97 -5.92 13.21
CA GLU A 23 9.80 -6.52 12.59
C GLU A 23 10.18 -6.69 11.12
N ASP A 24 10.05 -7.92 10.60
CA ASP A 24 10.28 -8.16 9.19
C ASP A 24 9.19 -7.42 8.42
N GLU A 25 9.58 -6.41 7.66
CA GLU A 25 8.69 -5.65 6.80
C GLU A 25 9.00 -5.98 5.33
N GLU A 26 7.98 -6.16 4.52
CA GLU A 26 8.10 -6.35 3.10
C GLU A 26 7.34 -5.27 2.34
N VAL A 27 8.03 -4.54 1.47
CA VAL A 27 7.40 -3.61 0.54
C VAL A 27 6.70 -4.42 -0.54
N VAL A 28 5.38 -4.41 -0.53
CA VAL A 28 4.55 -5.10 -1.53
C VAL A 28 4.58 -4.35 -2.85
N CYS A 29 4.35 -3.04 -2.79
CA CYS A 29 4.52 -2.17 -3.94
C CYS A 29 4.76 -0.71 -3.50
N GLU A 30 5.46 0.03 -4.34
CA GLU A 30 5.73 1.45 -4.18
C GLU A 30 5.89 2.05 -5.57
N ASP A 31 5.11 3.06 -5.91
CA ASP A 31 5.18 3.73 -7.22
C ASP A 31 4.58 5.14 -7.17
N THR A 32 4.79 5.87 -8.26
CA THR A 32 4.09 7.11 -8.60
C THR A 32 3.46 6.95 -9.97
N THR A 33 2.16 7.11 -10.05
CA THR A 33 1.41 6.91 -11.28
C THR A 33 0.31 7.93 -11.48
N THR A 34 -0.19 8.01 -12.68
CA THR A 34 -1.32 8.85 -13.07
C THR A 34 -2.50 7.97 -13.41
N LEU A 35 -3.64 8.18 -12.76
CA LEU A 35 -4.88 7.49 -13.03
C LEU A 35 -5.83 8.43 -13.77
N THR A 36 -6.24 8.02 -14.96
CA THR A 36 -7.35 8.63 -15.68
C THR A 36 -8.66 7.91 -15.30
N GLN A 37 -9.76 8.44 -15.74
CA GLN A 37 -11.06 7.77 -15.62
C GLN A 37 -10.95 6.33 -16.17
N TYR A 38 -11.49 5.35 -15.46
CA TYR A 38 -11.41 3.89 -15.72
C TYR A 38 -10.06 3.22 -15.48
N GLU A 39 -9.04 3.95 -15.06
CA GLU A 39 -7.77 3.35 -14.71
C GLU A 39 -7.71 2.99 -13.24
N VAL A 40 -7.11 1.85 -12.97
CA VAL A 40 -6.83 1.34 -11.64
C VAL A 40 -5.37 0.93 -11.57
N TYR A 41 -4.78 1.03 -10.38
CA TYR A 41 -3.48 0.44 -10.07
C TYR A 41 -3.66 -0.64 -9.01
N GLU A 42 -3.10 -1.80 -9.25
CA GLU A 42 -3.25 -2.98 -8.40
C GLU A 42 -1.94 -3.38 -7.76
N CYS A 43 -1.95 -3.55 -6.45
CA CYS A 43 -0.88 -4.16 -5.67
C CYS A 43 -1.38 -5.50 -5.14
N GLY A 44 -0.93 -6.59 -5.72
CA GLY A 44 -1.31 -7.94 -5.30
C GLY A 44 -0.21 -8.62 -4.49
N PHE A 45 -0.59 -9.34 -3.44
CA PHE A 45 0.27 -10.25 -2.70
C PHE A 45 -0.35 -11.65 -2.71
N GLU A 46 0.10 -12.48 -3.64
CA GLU A 46 -0.45 -13.81 -3.88
C GLU A 46 0.38 -14.94 -3.24
N SER A 47 1.48 -14.63 -2.58
CA SER A 47 2.42 -15.63 -2.04
C SER A 47 2.12 -16.07 -0.61
N GLY A 48 0.92 -15.81 -0.10
CA GLY A 48 0.51 -16.25 1.23
C GLY A 48 1.02 -15.33 2.34
N VAL A 49 0.35 -14.20 2.58
CA VAL A 49 0.77 -13.19 3.55
C VAL A 49 0.84 -13.74 4.98
N LEU A 50 -0.16 -14.49 5.41
CA LEU A 50 -0.17 -15.12 6.74
C LEU A 50 0.86 -16.26 6.82
N SER A 51 1.05 -17.03 5.76
CA SER A 51 2.07 -18.09 5.68
C SER A 51 3.49 -17.55 5.73
N SER A 52 3.69 -16.30 5.31
CA SER A 52 4.96 -15.57 5.44
C SER A 52 5.15 -14.91 6.80
N GLY A 53 4.16 -14.98 7.69
CA GLY A 53 4.20 -14.46 9.05
C GLY A 53 3.73 -13.01 9.19
N TYR A 54 3.28 -12.37 8.13
CA TYR A 54 2.72 -11.02 8.18
C TYR A 54 1.26 -11.04 8.63
N THR A 55 0.90 -10.10 9.47
CA THR A 55 -0.45 -9.97 10.05
C THR A 55 -1.04 -8.59 9.89
N GLN A 56 -0.25 -7.65 9.38
CA GLN A 56 -0.66 -6.25 9.22
C GLN A 56 -0.25 -5.71 7.87
N LEU A 57 -1.04 -4.74 7.36
CA LEU A 57 -0.69 -3.90 6.23
C LEU A 57 -0.59 -2.45 6.66
N SER A 58 0.36 -1.75 6.06
CA SER A 58 0.48 -0.30 6.10
C SER A 58 0.37 0.22 4.66
N ILE A 59 -0.55 1.14 4.43
CA ILE A 59 -0.83 1.74 3.12
C ILE A 59 -0.67 3.24 3.26
N GLU A 60 0.26 3.81 2.52
CA GLU A 60 0.45 5.25 2.42
C GLU A 60 0.16 5.70 0.99
N MET A 61 -0.59 6.79 0.84
CA MET A 61 -0.88 7.39 -0.45
C MET A 61 -0.97 8.91 -0.32
N THR A 62 -0.44 9.60 -1.32
CA THR A 62 -0.64 11.04 -1.51
C THR A 62 -1.08 11.30 -2.94
N SER A 63 -2.06 12.19 -3.10
CA SER A 63 -2.45 12.72 -4.41
C SER A 63 -1.88 14.12 -4.59
N THR A 64 -1.28 14.38 -5.74
CA THR A 64 -0.69 15.69 -6.07
C THR A 64 -1.65 16.62 -6.81
N GLY A 65 -2.83 16.12 -7.16
CA GLY A 65 -3.89 16.89 -7.83
C GLY A 65 -5.10 17.17 -6.92
N ASP A 66 -6.10 17.82 -7.49
CA ASP A 66 -7.38 18.07 -6.81
C ASP A 66 -8.33 16.84 -6.88
N SER A 67 -7.83 15.72 -7.41
CA SER A 67 -8.61 14.50 -7.60
C SER A 67 -8.43 13.54 -6.44
N SER A 68 -9.53 12.96 -6.01
CA SER A 68 -9.54 11.86 -5.04
C SER A 68 -9.48 10.50 -5.72
N VAL A 69 -8.99 9.50 -5.00
CA VAL A 69 -9.02 8.10 -5.41
C VAL A 69 -9.63 7.25 -4.32
N HIS A 70 -10.13 6.08 -4.67
CA HIS A 70 -10.47 5.05 -3.72
C HIS A 70 -9.24 4.19 -3.45
N ILE A 71 -9.00 3.89 -2.18
CA ILE A 71 -8.04 2.89 -1.72
C ILE A 71 -8.88 1.73 -1.21
N LEU A 72 -8.82 0.58 -1.89
CA LEU A 72 -9.65 -0.57 -1.59
C LEU A 72 -8.77 -1.79 -1.36
N THR A 73 -8.98 -2.48 -0.25
CA THR A 73 -8.27 -3.72 0.06
C THR A 73 -9.23 -4.90 0.05
N PHE A 74 -8.89 -5.93 -0.71
CA PHE A 74 -9.71 -7.10 -0.95
C PHE A 74 -8.95 -8.39 -0.69
N ASP A 75 -9.66 -9.44 -0.31
CA ASP A 75 -9.22 -10.81 -0.58
C ASP A 75 -9.41 -11.17 -2.06
N ALA A 76 -8.98 -12.36 -2.47
CA ALA A 76 -9.02 -12.77 -3.88
C ALA A 76 -10.46 -12.87 -4.45
N ASP A 77 -11.41 -13.35 -3.66
CA ASP A 77 -12.81 -13.51 -4.10
C ASP A 77 -13.52 -12.16 -4.19
N GLN A 78 -13.27 -11.28 -3.23
CA GLN A 78 -13.77 -9.90 -3.22
C GLN A 78 -13.22 -9.09 -4.41
N TYR A 79 -11.94 -9.26 -4.70
CA TYR A 79 -11.29 -8.62 -5.83
C TYR A 79 -11.89 -9.05 -7.17
N ASP A 80 -12.11 -10.34 -7.36
CA ASP A 80 -12.76 -10.87 -8.57
C ASP A 80 -14.18 -10.31 -8.75
N THR A 81 -14.93 -10.20 -7.65
CA THR A 81 -16.28 -9.62 -7.66
C THR A 81 -16.24 -8.14 -8.04
N TRP A 82 -15.32 -7.38 -7.44
CA TRP A 82 -15.17 -5.97 -7.72
C TRP A 82 -14.74 -5.69 -9.18
N MET A 83 -13.81 -6.49 -9.73
CA MET A 83 -13.36 -6.38 -11.13
C MET A 83 -14.49 -6.57 -12.14
N ASN A 84 -15.54 -7.27 -11.76
CA ASN A 84 -16.75 -7.44 -12.58
C ASN A 84 -17.84 -6.40 -12.25
N CYS A 85 -17.48 -5.27 -11.60
CA CYS A 85 -18.38 -4.22 -11.14
C CYS A 85 -19.54 -4.77 -10.26
N GLY A 86 -19.26 -5.83 -9.51
CA GLY A 86 -20.17 -6.37 -8.50
C GLY A 86 -20.17 -5.54 -7.22
N GLU A 87 -20.97 -5.98 -6.23
CA GLU A 87 -21.01 -5.29 -4.94
C GLU A 87 -19.63 -5.29 -4.28
N ASN A 88 -19.23 -4.13 -3.79
CA ASN A 88 -17.93 -3.90 -3.16
C ASN A 88 -18.00 -4.22 -1.66
N PHE A 89 -17.27 -5.22 -1.23
CA PHE A 89 -17.07 -5.61 0.16
C PHE A 89 -15.62 -5.47 0.60
N ALA A 90 -14.97 -4.37 0.24
CA ALA A 90 -13.60 -4.09 0.66
C ALA A 90 -13.45 -4.14 2.19
N ASN A 91 -12.27 -4.49 2.66
CA ASN A 91 -11.92 -4.45 4.08
C ASN A 91 -11.98 -3.00 4.60
N GLU A 92 -12.98 -2.70 5.42
CA GLU A 92 -13.22 -1.34 5.93
C GLU A 92 -12.05 -0.78 6.75
N GLY A 93 -11.30 -1.65 7.45
CA GLY A 93 -10.14 -1.26 8.24
C GLY A 93 -8.89 -0.92 7.42
N LEU A 94 -8.88 -1.32 6.14
CA LEU A 94 -7.76 -1.14 5.21
C LEU A 94 -8.19 -0.43 3.91
N SER A 95 -9.29 0.29 3.94
CA SER A 95 -9.84 0.97 2.77
C SER A 95 -10.30 2.39 3.11
N GLU A 96 -10.17 3.28 2.14
CA GLU A 96 -10.63 4.67 2.23
C GLU A 96 -11.15 5.12 0.87
N VAL A 97 -12.33 5.72 0.84
CA VAL A 97 -12.95 6.22 -0.38
C VAL A 97 -12.82 7.73 -0.49
N TYR A 98 -12.71 8.24 -1.71
CA TYR A 98 -12.55 9.67 -2.02
C TYR A 98 -11.38 10.33 -1.27
N SER A 99 -10.24 9.63 -1.20
CA SER A 99 -9.05 10.11 -0.50
C SER A 99 -8.15 10.95 -1.40
N THR A 100 -7.63 12.03 -0.85
CA THR A 100 -6.56 12.85 -1.44
C THR A 100 -5.21 12.61 -0.78
N GLY A 101 -5.19 11.83 0.29
CA GLY A 101 -4.00 11.40 1.01
C GLY A 101 -4.39 10.59 2.23
N ALA A 102 -3.80 9.42 2.38
CA ALA A 102 -4.13 8.49 3.45
C ALA A 102 -2.88 7.85 4.05
N SER A 103 -2.98 7.51 5.31
CA SER A 103 -2.06 6.62 6.01
C SER A 103 -2.92 5.63 6.79
N ILE A 104 -3.02 4.42 6.26
CA ILE A 104 -3.89 3.36 6.77
C ILE A 104 -3.02 2.24 7.32
N GLU A 105 -3.33 1.76 8.51
CA GLU A 105 -2.67 0.61 9.10
C GLU A 105 -3.73 -0.28 9.75
N GLY A 106 -3.69 -1.58 9.46
CA GLY A 106 -4.67 -2.50 9.99
C GLY A 106 -4.24 -3.96 9.87
N GLU A 107 -4.97 -4.80 10.59
CA GLU A 107 -4.77 -6.25 10.56
C GLU A 107 -5.33 -6.86 9.28
N ILE A 108 -4.64 -7.88 8.78
CA ILE A 108 -5.07 -8.70 7.67
C ILE A 108 -5.21 -10.15 8.14
N ASP A 109 -6.31 -10.78 7.79
CA ASP A 109 -6.71 -12.11 8.25
C ASP A 109 -6.87 -13.13 7.12
N TYR A 110 -6.33 -12.83 5.93
CA TYR A 110 -6.36 -13.71 4.77
C TYR A 110 -4.97 -13.81 4.10
N ASP A 111 -4.71 -14.93 3.42
CA ASP A 111 -3.40 -15.26 2.88
C ASP A 111 -3.01 -14.40 1.67
N ASN A 112 -3.97 -14.11 0.80
CA ASN A 112 -3.74 -13.33 -0.40
C ASN A 112 -4.58 -12.07 -0.35
N PHE A 113 -4.03 -10.96 -0.83
CA PHE A 113 -4.74 -9.69 -0.85
C PHE A 113 -4.39 -8.87 -2.07
N TYR A 114 -5.28 -7.92 -2.39
CA TYR A 114 -5.09 -6.87 -3.37
C TYR A 114 -5.40 -5.53 -2.75
N VAL A 115 -4.46 -4.59 -2.86
CA VAL A 115 -4.70 -3.17 -2.61
C VAL A 115 -4.86 -2.49 -3.95
N VAL A 116 -5.98 -1.83 -4.16
CA VAL A 116 -6.35 -1.19 -5.41
C VAL A 116 -6.46 0.31 -5.19
N PHE A 117 -5.79 1.07 -6.04
CA PHE A 117 -5.98 2.51 -6.16
C PHE A 117 -6.86 2.74 -7.38
N ASP A 118 -8.10 3.14 -7.14
CA ASP A 118 -9.14 3.23 -8.14
C ASP A 118 -9.59 4.67 -8.34
N HIS A 119 -9.66 5.09 -9.60
CA HIS A 119 -10.34 6.35 -9.93
C HIS A 119 -11.85 6.19 -9.68
N PRO A 120 -12.52 7.10 -8.96
CA PRO A 120 -13.90 6.92 -8.48
C PRO A 120 -14.95 6.57 -9.54
N MET A 121 -14.64 6.72 -10.82
CA MET A 121 -15.55 6.49 -11.94
C MET A 121 -15.25 5.21 -12.73
N SER A 122 -14.46 4.27 -12.19
CA SER A 122 -13.98 3.11 -12.95
C SER A 122 -15.10 2.18 -13.45
N CYS A 123 -16.22 2.07 -12.73
CA CYS A 123 -17.40 1.27 -13.11
C CYS A 123 -18.61 2.10 -13.57
N GLU A 124 -18.47 3.40 -13.78
CA GLU A 124 -19.56 4.28 -14.20
C GLU A 124 -19.47 4.62 -15.69
N GLU A 125 -20.56 5.11 -16.28
CA GLU A 125 -20.57 5.56 -17.67
C GLU A 125 -19.70 6.83 -17.85
N GLU A 126 -19.13 6.99 -19.06
CA GLU A 126 -18.21 8.08 -19.40
C GLU A 126 -18.73 9.47 -19.01
N ASP A 127 -18.09 10.07 -18.02
CA ASP A 127 -18.14 11.52 -17.86
C ASP A 127 -16.76 12.12 -18.20
N ALA A 128 -16.68 12.77 -19.35
CA ALA A 128 -15.44 13.31 -19.91
C ALA A 128 -14.82 14.45 -19.07
N SER A 129 -15.43 14.82 -17.94
CA SER A 129 -15.02 15.95 -17.10
C SER A 129 -14.20 15.58 -15.87
N THR A 130 -13.96 14.28 -15.64
CA THR A 130 -13.29 13.84 -14.42
C THR A 130 -11.79 14.10 -14.48
N PRO A 131 -11.23 14.84 -13.53
CA PRO A 131 -9.82 15.18 -13.55
C PRO A 131 -8.91 13.96 -13.31
N VAL A 132 -7.73 14.00 -13.89
CA VAL A 132 -6.67 13.01 -13.73
C VAL A 132 -6.14 13.07 -12.30
N ALA A 133 -5.94 11.90 -11.68
CA ALA A 133 -5.29 11.78 -10.38
C ALA A 133 -3.84 11.34 -10.54
N GLU A 134 -2.90 12.12 -10.04
CA GLU A 134 -1.50 11.71 -9.88
C GLU A 134 -1.27 11.30 -8.44
N ILE A 135 -0.88 10.05 -8.23
CA ILE A 135 -0.71 9.47 -6.89
C ILE A 135 0.70 8.92 -6.69
N SER A 136 1.20 9.06 -5.47
CA SER A 136 2.36 8.33 -4.97
C SER A 136 1.91 7.47 -3.80
N PHE A 137 2.29 6.20 -3.81
CA PHE A 137 1.85 5.25 -2.79
C PHE A 137 2.93 4.25 -2.42
N LYS A 138 2.75 3.66 -1.24
CA LYS A 138 3.55 2.58 -0.70
C LYS A 138 2.68 1.64 0.11
N VAL A 139 2.80 0.34 -0.16
CA VAL A 139 2.13 -0.74 0.60
C VAL A 139 3.20 -1.63 1.20
N VAL A 140 3.10 -1.86 2.50
CA VAL A 140 4.05 -2.66 3.28
C VAL A 140 3.29 -3.71 4.08
N ALA A 141 3.75 -4.96 4.01
CA ALA A 141 3.32 -6.04 4.88
C ALA A 141 4.25 -6.13 6.10
N LYS A 142 3.68 -6.33 7.31
CA LYS A 142 4.37 -6.38 8.59
C LYS A 142 3.98 -7.61 9.40
#